data_be050ccd2c312d3d9f45ccfaf72dc9aa
#
_entry.id   be050ccd2c312d3d9f45ccfaf72dc9aa
#
_cell.length_a   1.000
_cell.length_b   1.000
_cell.length_c   1.000
_cell.angle_alpha   90.00
_cell.angle_beta   90.00
_cell.angle_gamma   90.00
#
_symmetry.space_group_name_H-M   'P 1'
#
loop_
_entity.id
_entity.type
_entity.pdbx_description
1 polymer ?
#
loop_
_entity_poly.entity_id
_entity_poly.type
_entity_poly.pdbx_seq_one_letter_code
_entity_poly.pdbx_strand_id
1 'polypeptide(L)'
;MIVFSCASLLRGLGPAKEEPWENPYVDVTQDLWSYQYITELNKAGVLPSSEKFEGEQLETRGDLVLYLYNMDNGVFKDRQKQRKKDRKLKEIQTPGFTDIASDAAYYDAVCWAYTYELIGGTSETTFSPDDALTREQVCTVMARFAALEEITLLKVVEPDQFQDSLYIDDYARSGVTACQMAGIVKGYEDGFFYPQNTMSRQEVAAVVYRVMTAADREIPKGSETVDLTAGAYDSLYDNYIDIQFEALVPASEAGPVSFFDNAVFIGDSISMTLEAYCGASGALGQAKFLCAGSMSPTNMLTGKILPEYPKGSGQKPAIQDSVAATGAKYVYVMLGMDNIAYGIERSTNDYMTILKNILDKNPDVQIIIQSVTPMADKSKSYSEKLNNGKINEFNETMKAYCEENKWYYVNVAEAFRDENGFLKKEYCSDYNSMGMHFTYEGAKVWVNYLLTHIPARLL
;
A
#
# COMPACT_ATOMS: atom_id res chain seq x y z
N MET A 1 35.73 0.37 -10.14
CA MET A 1 35.89 0.93 -8.78
C MET A 1 36.63 2.27 -8.94
N ILE A 2 35.88 3.38 -9.09
CA ILE A 2 36.46 4.71 -9.20
C ILE A 2 36.07 5.43 -7.91
N VAL A 3 37.04 5.55 -7.01
CA VAL A 3 36.91 6.31 -5.77
C VAL A 3 37.09 7.77 -6.15
N PHE A 4 36.02 8.57 -6.18
CA PHE A 4 36.12 10.01 -6.28
C PHE A 4 36.20 10.59 -4.87
N SER A 5 37.35 11.21 -4.59
CA SER A 5 37.60 11.96 -3.37
C SER A 5 36.75 13.24 -3.36
N CYS A 6 35.94 13.42 -2.32
CA CYS A 6 35.12 14.61 -2.04
C CYS A 6 35.97 15.83 -1.62
N ALA A 7 37.08 16.10 -2.31
CA ALA A 7 38.06 17.13 -1.91
C ALA A 7 37.76 18.54 -2.47
N SER A 8 36.64 18.74 -3.25
CA SER A 8 36.37 20.02 -3.91
C SER A 8 35.35 20.92 -3.19
N LEU A 9 34.70 20.48 -2.13
CA LEU A 9 33.65 21.25 -1.42
C LEU A 9 34.20 22.31 -0.41
N LEU A 10 35.52 22.41 -0.22
CA LEU A 10 36.10 23.31 0.78
C LEU A 10 36.95 24.48 0.19
N ARG A 11 36.55 25.03 -0.99
CA ARG A 11 37.20 26.25 -1.49
C ARG A 11 36.54 27.51 -0.93
N GLY A 12 36.92 27.90 0.30
CA GLY A 12 36.51 29.22 0.81
C GLY A 12 36.82 29.55 2.26
N LEU A 13 37.36 28.63 3.05
CA LEU A 13 37.80 28.93 4.41
C LEU A 13 39.34 28.91 4.49
N GLY A 14 39.93 30.02 4.97
CA GLY A 14 41.36 30.09 5.23
C GLY A 14 41.83 29.01 6.22
N PRO A 15 43.16 28.84 6.43
CA PRO A 15 43.69 27.69 7.16
C PRO A 15 43.40 27.76 8.64
N ALA A 16 42.17 27.44 9.03
CA ALA A 16 41.91 26.93 10.37
C ALA A 16 42.40 25.48 10.36
N LYS A 17 43.16 25.04 11.36
CA LYS A 17 43.43 23.62 11.56
C LYS A 17 42.09 22.95 11.77
N GLU A 18 41.57 22.35 10.70
CA GLU A 18 40.41 21.47 10.82
C GLU A 18 40.85 20.30 11.70
N GLU A 19 40.21 20.13 12.84
CA GLU A 19 40.34 18.89 13.59
C GLU A 19 39.87 17.76 12.73
N PRO A 20 40.55 16.61 12.71
CA PRO A 20 40.10 15.47 11.90
C PRO A 20 38.69 15.11 12.34
N TRP A 21 37.76 15.02 11.35
CA TRP A 21 36.38 14.60 11.62
C TRP A 21 36.38 13.18 12.23
N GLU A 22 35.71 13.02 13.34
CA GLU A 22 35.47 11.73 13.97
C GLU A 22 33.98 11.34 13.81
N ASN A 23 33.73 10.05 13.54
CA ASN A 23 32.36 9.55 13.45
C ASN A 23 31.67 9.70 14.82
N PRO A 24 30.60 10.48 14.94
CA PRO A 24 29.91 10.68 16.21
C PRO A 24 29.06 9.48 16.66
N TYR A 25 28.74 8.56 15.72
CA TYR A 25 27.79 7.48 15.97
C TYR A 25 28.51 6.19 16.36
N VAL A 26 28.23 5.65 17.55
CA VAL A 26 28.84 4.41 18.04
C VAL A 26 28.31 3.16 17.33
N ASP A 27 27.13 3.24 16.73
CA ASP A 27 26.45 2.16 16.01
C ASP A 27 26.65 2.18 14.48
N VAL A 28 27.43 3.15 13.95
CA VAL A 28 27.75 3.25 12.53
C VAL A 28 29.20 2.83 12.32
N THR A 29 29.40 1.56 12.00
CA THR A 29 30.72 0.96 11.83
C THR A 29 31.10 0.78 10.34
N GLN A 30 32.38 0.66 10.04
CA GLN A 30 32.88 0.63 8.64
C GLN A 30 32.40 -0.56 7.81
N ASP A 31 31.93 -1.60 8.44
CA ASP A 31 31.34 -2.79 7.79
C ASP A 31 29.87 -2.63 7.41
N LEU A 32 29.19 -1.56 7.91
CA LEU A 32 27.83 -1.28 7.47
C LEU A 32 27.81 -0.81 6.01
N TRP A 33 26.89 -1.34 5.22
CA TRP A 33 26.67 -0.95 3.83
C TRP A 33 26.37 0.58 3.70
N SER A 34 25.77 1.16 4.71
CA SER A 34 25.33 2.56 4.79
C SER A 34 26.39 3.49 5.37
N TYR A 35 27.52 2.97 5.88
CA TYR A 35 28.57 3.74 6.57
C TYR A 35 28.96 5.02 5.82
N GLN A 36 29.32 4.89 4.54
CA GLN A 36 29.75 6.02 3.73
C GLN A 36 28.66 7.09 3.61
N TYR A 37 27.42 6.70 3.39
CA TYR A 37 26.31 7.63 3.21
C TYR A 37 26.06 8.44 4.48
N ILE A 38 25.97 7.77 5.61
CA ILE A 38 25.70 8.38 6.90
C ILE A 38 26.84 9.33 7.30
N THR A 39 28.07 8.87 7.19
CA THR A 39 29.24 9.66 7.63
C THR A 39 29.49 10.89 6.76
N GLU A 40 29.32 10.79 5.43
CA GLU A 40 29.49 11.94 4.54
C GLU A 40 28.37 12.98 4.73
N LEU A 41 27.12 12.54 4.96
CA LEU A 41 26.02 13.44 5.27
C LEU A 41 26.20 14.15 6.61
N ASN A 42 26.73 13.46 7.64
CA ASN A 42 27.05 14.09 8.92
C ASN A 42 28.18 15.10 8.77
N LYS A 43 29.28 14.76 8.07
CA LYS A 43 30.35 15.68 7.74
C LYS A 43 29.87 16.94 7.02
N ALA A 44 28.89 16.80 6.15
CA ALA A 44 28.28 17.91 5.44
C ALA A 44 27.31 18.73 6.30
N GLY A 45 27.07 18.33 7.55
CA GLY A 45 26.11 18.99 8.45
C GLY A 45 24.64 18.74 8.09
N VAL A 46 24.35 17.72 7.28
CA VAL A 46 23.00 17.33 6.88
C VAL A 46 22.33 16.53 7.99
N LEU A 47 23.02 15.48 8.48
CA LEU A 47 22.54 14.68 9.60
C LEU A 47 23.03 15.27 10.92
N PRO A 48 22.18 15.34 11.95
CA PRO A 48 22.59 15.81 13.28
C PRO A 48 23.56 14.83 13.91
N SER A 49 24.51 15.36 14.71
CA SER A 49 25.40 14.53 15.53
C SER A 49 24.66 14.04 16.77
N SER A 50 24.74 12.74 17.04
CA SER A 50 24.18 12.06 18.21
C SER A 50 25.08 10.88 18.60
N GLU A 51 24.85 10.28 19.76
CA GLU A 51 25.59 9.09 20.18
C GLU A 51 25.30 7.89 19.28
N LYS A 52 24.03 7.77 18.78
CA LYS A 52 23.60 6.70 17.88
C LYS A 52 22.85 7.27 16.69
N PHE A 53 22.97 6.61 15.55
CA PHE A 53 22.18 6.89 14.35
C PHE A 53 20.91 6.07 14.30
N GLU A 54 20.93 4.84 14.82
CA GLU A 54 19.81 3.91 14.84
C GLU A 54 19.27 3.61 13.45
N GLY A 55 20.15 3.20 12.53
CA GLY A 55 19.92 3.10 11.10
C GLY A 55 18.77 2.17 10.67
N GLU A 56 18.43 1.17 11.48
CA GLU A 56 17.30 0.24 11.23
C GLU A 56 15.93 0.81 11.64
N GLN A 57 15.88 1.89 12.42
CA GLN A 57 14.61 2.55 12.71
C GLN A 57 14.03 3.18 11.45
N LEU A 58 12.71 3.32 11.43
CA LEU A 58 12.01 3.95 10.32
C LEU A 58 12.29 5.44 10.29
N GLU A 59 12.48 5.98 9.08
CA GLU A 59 12.66 7.41 8.88
C GLU A 59 11.36 8.15 9.04
N THR A 60 11.37 9.25 9.75
CA THR A 60 10.20 10.06 10.01
C THR A 60 10.05 11.22 9.03
N ARG A 61 8.84 11.73 8.91
CA ARG A 61 8.54 12.89 8.07
C ARG A 61 9.27 14.14 8.58
N GLY A 62 9.34 14.29 9.90
CA GLY A 62 10.05 15.41 10.57
C GLY A 62 11.56 15.37 10.31
N ASP A 63 12.18 14.19 10.44
CA ASP A 63 13.61 14.03 10.22
C ASP A 63 14.01 14.29 8.76
N LEU A 64 13.27 13.73 7.79
CA LEU A 64 13.58 13.97 6.37
C LEU A 64 13.54 15.46 6.02
N VAL A 65 12.52 16.21 6.42
CA VAL A 65 12.46 17.65 6.10
C VAL A 65 13.58 18.42 6.79
N LEU A 66 14.00 18.00 8.00
CA LEU A 66 15.15 18.59 8.68
C LEU A 66 16.45 18.35 7.90
N TYR A 67 16.68 17.16 7.36
CA TYR A 67 17.86 16.87 6.54
C TYR A 67 17.90 17.74 5.29
N LEU A 68 16.77 17.88 4.59
CA LEU A 68 16.69 18.71 3.39
C LEU A 68 16.88 20.20 3.69
N TYR A 69 16.33 20.69 4.80
CA TYR A 69 16.53 22.06 5.28
C TYR A 69 17.99 22.33 5.61
N ASN A 70 18.67 21.39 6.27
CA ASN A 70 20.10 21.49 6.55
C ASN A 70 20.92 21.49 5.25
N MET A 71 20.53 20.72 4.23
CA MET A 71 21.18 20.74 2.91
C MET A 71 21.02 22.11 2.23
N ASP A 72 19.81 22.68 2.19
CA ASP A 72 19.55 24.00 1.57
C ASP A 72 20.37 25.10 2.27
N ASN A 73 20.40 25.13 3.59
CA ASN A 73 21.08 26.16 4.37
C ASN A 73 22.60 25.95 4.51
N GLY A 74 23.07 24.72 4.37
CA GLY A 74 24.50 24.34 4.48
C GLY A 74 25.15 24.08 3.13
N VAL A 75 24.91 22.89 2.58
CA VAL A 75 25.54 22.40 1.35
C VAL A 75 25.19 23.27 0.15
N PHE A 76 23.93 23.69 0.01
CA PHE A 76 23.43 24.47 -1.12
C PHE A 76 23.25 25.98 -0.83
N LYS A 77 23.91 26.47 0.20
CA LYS A 77 23.82 27.87 0.61
C LYS A 77 24.07 28.89 -0.51
N ASP A 78 24.93 28.57 -1.47
CA ASP A 78 25.19 29.47 -2.60
C ASP A 78 24.07 29.42 -3.65
N ARG A 79 23.42 28.26 -3.81
CA ARG A 79 22.20 28.13 -4.63
C ARG A 79 21.03 28.89 -4.01
N GLN A 80 20.87 28.85 -2.70
CA GLN A 80 19.89 29.66 -1.96
C GLN A 80 20.14 31.16 -2.15
N LYS A 81 21.41 31.62 -2.08
CA LYS A 81 21.76 33.02 -2.36
C LYS A 81 21.44 33.42 -3.78
N GLN A 82 21.61 32.52 -4.77
CA GLN A 82 21.25 32.79 -6.15
C GLN A 82 19.73 32.90 -6.31
N ARG A 83 18.93 31.99 -5.74
CA ARG A 83 17.46 32.10 -5.71
C ARG A 83 17.00 33.43 -5.13
N LYS A 84 17.68 33.92 -4.08
CA LYS A 84 17.38 35.25 -3.50
C LYS A 84 17.64 36.37 -4.47
N LYS A 85 18.75 36.34 -5.23
CA LYS A 85 19.06 37.34 -6.25
C LYS A 85 18.03 37.33 -7.38
N ASP A 86 17.60 36.14 -7.79
CA ASP A 86 16.66 35.95 -8.91
C ASP A 86 15.20 36.18 -8.50
N ARG A 87 14.96 36.61 -7.25
CA ARG A 87 13.62 36.82 -6.65
C ARG A 87 12.74 35.56 -6.64
N LYS A 88 13.34 34.37 -6.64
CA LYS A 88 12.67 33.08 -6.53
C LYS A 88 12.47 32.64 -5.08
N LEU A 89 12.99 33.40 -4.10
CA LEU A 89 12.81 33.07 -2.70
C LEU A 89 11.38 33.41 -2.28
N LYS A 90 10.66 32.43 -1.78
CA LYS A 90 9.32 32.61 -1.19
C LYS A 90 9.42 33.13 0.22
N GLU A 91 8.43 33.90 0.69
CA GLU A 91 8.26 34.21 2.11
C GLU A 91 7.79 32.96 2.82
N ILE A 92 8.48 32.62 3.92
CA ILE A 92 8.17 31.37 4.65
C ILE A 92 6.79 31.48 5.29
N GLN A 93 5.93 30.54 4.92
CA GLN A 93 4.56 30.42 5.44
C GLN A 93 4.57 29.57 6.70
N THR A 94 3.74 29.95 7.65
CA THR A 94 3.44 29.12 8.81
C THR A 94 2.19 28.30 8.49
N PRO A 95 2.31 26.98 8.28
CA PRO A 95 1.15 26.11 8.06
C PRO A 95 0.32 26.04 9.35
N GLY A 96 -0.98 25.81 9.20
CA GLY A 96 -1.91 25.69 10.32
C GLY A 96 -1.87 24.33 11.03
N PHE A 97 -0.73 23.64 11.03
CA PHE A 97 -0.61 22.32 11.66
C PHE A 97 -0.60 22.45 13.19
N THR A 98 -1.42 21.65 13.85
CA THR A 98 -1.63 21.70 15.31
C THR A 98 -0.79 20.67 16.08
N ASP A 99 -0.17 19.76 15.37
CA ASP A 99 0.65 18.65 15.88
C ASP A 99 2.15 18.93 15.87
N ILE A 100 2.55 20.18 15.55
CA ILE A 100 3.95 20.62 15.58
C ILE A 100 4.09 21.75 16.57
N ALA A 101 4.87 21.53 17.63
CA ALA A 101 5.21 22.57 18.57
C ALA A 101 6.17 23.60 17.92
N SER A 102 5.98 24.89 18.19
CA SER A 102 6.80 25.95 17.61
C SER A 102 8.27 25.93 18.07
N ASP A 103 8.57 25.18 19.10
CA ASP A 103 9.92 24.93 19.64
C ASP A 103 10.51 23.56 19.23
N ALA A 104 9.78 22.79 18.39
CA ALA A 104 10.30 21.54 17.85
C ALA A 104 11.51 21.77 16.94
N ALA A 105 12.51 20.90 17.02
CA ALA A 105 13.76 21.03 16.24
C ALA A 105 13.53 21.10 14.71
N TYR A 106 12.46 20.52 14.22
CA TYR A 106 12.08 20.49 12.79
C TYR A 106 11.03 21.55 12.42
N TYR A 107 10.61 22.44 13.34
CA TYR A 107 9.54 23.42 13.06
C TYR A 107 9.85 24.30 11.85
N ASP A 108 11.01 24.94 11.84
CA ASP A 108 11.45 25.81 10.73
C ASP A 108 11.58 25.03 9.42
N ALA A 109 12.05 23.78 9.50
CA ALA A 109 12.20 22.89 8.37
C ALA A 109 10.83 22.53 7.77
N VAL A 110 9.81 22.26 8.60
CA VAL A 110 8.45 21.99 8.13
C VAL A 110 7.83 23.23 7.48
N CYS A 111 7.96 24.41 8.08
CA CYS A 111 7.47 25.67 7.48
C CYS A 111 8.12 25.91 6.11
N TRP A 112 9.43 25.69 6.02
CA TRP A 112 10.19 25.80 4.77
C TRP A 112 9.72 24.77 3.71
N ALA A 113 9.65 23.49 4.08
CA ALA A 113 9.27 22.43 3.16
C ALA A 113 7.83 22.58 2.65
N TYR A 114 6.92 23.03 3.51
CA TYR A 114 5.55 23.38 3.14
C TYR A 114 5.53 24.57 2.15
N THR A 115 6.27 25.63 2.44
CA THR A 115 6.34 26.83 1.58
C THR A 115 6.83 26.52 0.17
N TYR A 116 7.78 25.61 0.05
CA TYR A 116 8.33 25.17 -1.23
C TYR A 116 7.63 23.94 -1.83
N GLU A 117 6.52 23.51 -1.22
CA GLU A 117 5.67 22.41 -1.72
C GLU A 117 6.42 21.08 -1.87
N LEU A 118 7.45 20.88 -1.02
CA LEU A 118 8.22 19.64 -1.02
C LEU A 118 7.41 18.49 -0.42
N ILE A 119 6.71 18.78 0.68
CA ILE A 119 5.85 17.85 1.39
C ILE A 119 4.68 18.61 2.03
N GLY A 120 3.48 18.05 1.95
CA GLY A 120 2.28 18.61 2.58
C GLY A 120 1.99 17.99 3.94
N GLY A 121 0.87 18.39 4.55
CA GLY A 121 0.30 17.72 5.73
C GLY A 121 -0.32 16.38 5.36
N THR A 122 -0.56 15.55 6.37
CA THR A 122 -1.38 14.33 6.26
C THR A 122 -2.87 14.66 6.30
N SER A 123 -3.20 15.88 6.77
CA SER A 123 -4.51 16.50 6.68
C SER A 123 -4.36 18.02 6.56
N GLU A 124 -5.47 18.75 6.53
CA GLU A 124 -5.45 20.22 6.54
C GLU A 124 -4.83 20.82 7.82
N THR A 125 -4.86 20.09 8.94
CA THR A 125 -4.43 20.56 10.26
C THR A 125 -3.32 19.73 10.91
N THR A 126 -2.85 18.66 10.27
CA THR A 126 -1.79 17.79 10.81
C THR A 126 -0.67 17.57 9.79
N PHE A 127 0.54 17.57 10.28
CA PHE A 127 1.74 17.20 9.51
C PHE A 127 2.17 15.76 9.75
N SER A 128 1.90 15.23 10.93
CA SER A 128 2.33 13.91 11.42
C SER A 128 3.85 13.75 11.37
N PRO A 129 4.63 14.55 12.12
CA PRO A 129 6.09 14.57 12.02
C PRO A 129 6.76 13.25 12.37
N ASP A 130 6.14 12.46 13.24
CA ASP A 130 6.66 11.17 13.73
C ASP A 130 6.22 9.98 12.88
N ASP A 131 5.35 10.19 11.88
CA ASP A 131 4.94 9.14 10.96
C ASP A 131 6.10 8.73 10.04
N ALA A 132 6.22 7.42 9.80
CA ALA A 132 7.21 6.87 8.89
C ALA A 132 6.86 7.21 7.42
N LEU A 133 7.90 7.42 6.62
CA LEU A 133 7.78 7.69 5.18
C LEU A 133 7.81 6.41 4.36
N THR A 134 6.91 6.31 3.38
CA THR A 134 6.95 5.24 2.37
C THR A 134 8.01 5.52 1.30
N ARG A 135 8.42 4.48 0.57
CA ARG A 135 9.44 4.60 -0.48
C ARG A 135 9.03 5.55 -1.60
N GLU A 136 7.76 5.52 -2.01
CA GLU A 136 7.27 6.46 -3.02
C GLU A 136 7.21 7.90 -2.50
N GLN A 137 6.87 8.11 -1.21
CA GLN A 137 6.89 9.43 -0.60
C GLN A 137 8.31 10.01 -0.57
N VAL A 138 9.29 9.21 -0.16
CA VAL A 138 10.71 9.64 -0.17
C VAL A 138 11.13 10.03 -1.59
N CYS A 139 10.85 9.22 -2.61
CA CYS A 139 11.20 9.55 -4.01
C CYS A 139 10.53 10.84 -4.46
N THR A 140 9.25 11.04 -4.12
CA THR A 140 8.52 12.26 -4.49
C THR A 140 9.15 13.50 -3.86
N VAL A 141 9.45 13.45 -2.58
CA VAL A 141 10.07 14.58 -1.85
C VAL A 141 11.46 14.87 -2.41
N MET A 142 12.26 13.84 -2.68
CA MET A 142 13.62 14.00 -3.22
C MET A 142 13.63 14.56 -4.65
N ALA A 143 12.69 14.15 -5.50
CA ALA A 143 12.56 14.72 -6.85
C ALA A 143 12.18 16.22 -6.81
N ARG A 144 11.22 16.59 -5.94
CA ARG A 144 10.84 17.99 -5.72
C ARG A 144 11.99 18.81 -5.14
N PHE A 145 12.75 18.24 -4.21
CA PHE A 145 13.94 18.91 -3.66
C PHE A 145 15.02 19.11 -4.72
N ALA A 146 15.29 18.10 -5.55
CA ALA A 146 16.24 18.24 -6.66
C ALA A 146 15.80 19.34 -7.65
N ALA A 147 14.50 19.45 -7.92
CA ALA A 147 13.95 20.53 -8.76
C ALA A 147 14.11 21.90 -8.09
N LEU A 148 13.82 22.03 -6.78
CA LEU A 148 14.01 23.27 -6.03
C LEU A 148 15.47 23.74 -6.08
N GLU A 149 16.42 22.81 -5.90
CA GLU A 149 17.86 23.10 -5.91
C GLU A 149 18.44 23.21 -7.33
N GLU A 150 17.63 23.10 -8.36
CA GLU A 150 18.07 23.12 -9.76
C GLU A 150 19.20 22.08 -10.00
N ILE A 151 19.09 20.92 -9.33
CA ILE A 151 20.04 19.80 -9.49
C ILE A 151 19.72 19.10 -10.79
N THR A 152 20.68 19.04 -11.70
CA THR A 152 20.53 18.27 -12.93
C THR A 152 20.86 16.80 -12.66
N LEU A 153 19.88 15.95 -12.74
CA LEU A 153 20.04 14.50 -12.62
C LEU A 153 20.36 13.88 -13.98
N LEU A 154 21.47 13.15 -14.07
CA LEU A 154 21.81 12.39 -15.28
C LEU A 154 20.86 11.18 -15.38
N LYS A 155 20.34 10.93 -16.59
CA LYS A 155 19.66 9.68 -16.91
C LYS A 155 20.74 8.59 -17.07
N VAL A 156 20.76 7.62 -16.17
CA VAL A 156 21.73 6.51 -16.16
C VAL A 156 21.11 5.17 -16.52
N VAL A 157 19.78 5.07 -16.44
CA VAL A 157 19.00 3.90 -16.88
C VAL A 157 17.73 4.38 -17.59
N GLU A 158 17.20 3.55 -18.48
CA GLU A 158 15.84 3.74 -18.99
C GLU A 158 14.81 3.45 -17.90
N PRO A 159 13.66 4.13 -17.92
CA PRO A 159 12.59 3.78 -16.99
C PRO A 159 12.11 2.36 -17.31
N ASP A 160 12.11 1.51 -16.30
CA ASP A 160 11.64 0.14 -16.40
C ASP A 160 10.41 -0.05 -15.50
N GLN A 161 9.50 -0.88 -15.96
CA GLN A 161 8.31 -1.21 -15.21
C GLN A 161 8.68 -2.15 -14.07
N PHE A 162 8.44 -1.72 -12.82
CA PHE A 162 8.43 -2.64 -11.69
C PHE A 162 7.18 -3.53 -11.76
N GLN A 163 7.25 -4.70 -11.19
CA GLN A 163 6.10 -5.62 -11.18
C GLN A 163 4.87 -5.02 -10.49
N ASP A 164 5.09 -4.11 -9.55
CA ASP A 164 4.09 -3.36 -8.80
C ASP A 164 3.99 -1.87 -9.21
N SER A 165 4.44 -1.50 -10.41
CA SER A 165 4.41 -0.11 -10.89
C SER A 165 3.01 0.51 -10.82
N LEU A 166 1.95 -0.28 -11.09
CA LEU A 166 0.57 0.21 -11.05
C LEU A 166 0.04 0.48 -9.63
N TYR A 167 0.79 0.11 -8.59
CA TYR A 167 0.48 0.41 -7.19
C TYR A 167 1.25 1.61 -6.66
N ILE A 168 2.04 2.27 -7.51
CA ILE A 168 2.62 3.58 -7.21
C ILE A 168 1.51 4.61 -7.38
N ASP A 169 1.22 5.35 -6.32
CA ASP A 169 0.18 6.38 -6.32
C ASP A 169 0.46 7.46 -7.37
N ASP A 170 -0.59 8.01 -7.97
CA ASP A 170 -0.51 8.98 -9.08
C ASP A 170 0.45 10.14 -8.77
N TYR A 171 0.38 10.67 -7.53
CA TYR A 171 1.24 11.78 -7.12
C TYR A 171 2.74 11.43 -7.09
N ALA A 172 3.08 10.13 -6.98
CA ALA A 172 4.45 9.65 -6.81
C ALA A 172 5.09 9.14 -8.11
N ARG A 173 4.29 8.83 -9.14
CA ARG A 173 4.75 8.22 -10.40
C ARG A 173 5.96 8.92 -10.99
N SER A 174 5.85 10.23 -11.22
CA SER A 174 6.96 11.01 -11.79
C SER A 174 8.17 11.06 -10.87
N GLY A 175 7.99 11.15 -9.56
CA GLY A 175 9.09 11.16 -8.59
C GLY A 175 9.84 9.83 -8.53
N VAL A 176 9.12 8.72 -8.50
CA VAL A 176 9.71 7.36 -8.50
C VAL A 176 10.47 7.12 -9.80
N THR A 177 9.86 7.43 -10.96
CA THR A 177 10.50 7.25 -12.27
C THR A 177 11.76 8.11 -12.40
N ALA A 178 11.70 9.38 -11.98
CA ALA A 178 12.87 10.26 -11.99
C ALA A 178 14.02 9.72 -11.15
N CYS A 179 13.72 9.26 -9.92
CA CYS A 179 14.71 8.66 -9.04
C CYS A 179 15.28 7.34 -9.60
N GLN A 180 14.45 6.52 -10.25
CA GLN A 180 14.91 5.30 -10.93
C GLN A 180 15.86 5.65 -12.08
N MET A 181 15.43 6.53 -13.01
CA MET A 181 16.25 6.92 -14.17
C MET A 181 17.58 7.53 -13.77
N ALA A 182 17.62 8.27 -12.66
CA ALA A 182 18.85 8.84 -12.11
C ALA A 182 19.71 7.82 -11.33
N GLY A 183 19.25 6.59 -11.14
CA GLY A 183 19.95 5.58 -10.33
C GLY A 183 19.98 5.91 -8.83
N ILE A 184 19.09 6.80 -8.37
CA ILE A 184 18.96 7.16 -6.94
C ILE A 184 18.29 6.02 -6.18
N VAL A 185 17.26 5.42 -6.77
CA VAL A 185 16.59 4.21 -6.29
C VAL A 185 16.61 3.13 -7.38
N LYS A 186 16.40 1.88 -6.95
CA LYS A 186 16.18 0.73 -7.85
C LYS A 186 15.17 -0.20 -7.20
N GLY A 187 14.57 -1.09 -7.99
CA GLY A 187 13.77 -2.20 -7.48
C GLY A 187 14.61 -3.23 -6.73
N TYR A 188 13.95 -4.15 -6.08
CA TYR A 188 14.54 -5.29 -5.43
C TYR A 188 14.83 -6.42 -6.45
N GLU A 189 15.54 -7.47 -6.02
CA GLU A 189 15.92 -8.58 -6.90
C GLU A 189 14.72 -9.37 -7.46
N ASP A 190 13.58 -9.31 -6.77
CA ASP A 190 12.31 -9.88 -7.21
C ASP A 190 11.56 -9.01 -8.25
N GLY A 191 12.11 -7.84 -8.61
CA GLY A 191 11.55 -6.93 -9.60
C GLY A 191 10.47 -5.99 -9.06
N PHE A 192 10.20 -5.99 -7.74
CA PHE A 192 9.26 -5.06 -7.10
C PHE A 192 9.94 -3.76 -6.67
N PHE A 193 9.14 -2.70 -6.55
CA PHE A 193 9.55 -1.44 -5.95
C PHE A 193 9.12 -1.33 -4.49
N TYR A 194 7.98 -1.94 -4.14
CA TYR A 194 7.32 -1.84 -2.83
C TYR A 194 7.01 -0.39 -2.43
N PRO A 195 6.15 0.33 -3.18
CA PRO A 195 5.93 1.78 -3.00
C PRO A 195 5.44 2.15 -1.61
N GLN A 196 4.60 1.31 -1.00
CA GLN A 196 3.99 1.57 0.31
C GLN A 196 4.84 1.09 1.49
N ASN A 197 5.93 0.35 1.25
CA ASN A 197 6.83 -0.04 2.33
C ASN A 197 7.53 1.20 2.90
N THR A 198 7.63 1.26 4.22
CA THR A 198 8.39 2.31 4.91
C THR A 198 9.89 2.11 4.77
N MET A 199 10.63 3.21 4.75
CA MET A 199 12.09 3.17 4.62
C MET A 199 12.76 3.38 5.98
N SER A 200 13.84 2.65 6.21
CA SER A 200 14.73 2.85 7.37
C SER A 200 15.58 4.12 7.21
N ARG A 201 16.08 4.65 8.32
CA ARG A 201 16.94 5.84 8.36
C ARG A 201 18.18 5.67 7.47
N GLN A 202 18.82 4.50 7.48
CA GLN A 202 19.98 4.23 6.63
C GLN A 202 19.63 4.16 5.13
N GLU A 203 18.46 3.68 4.75
CA GLU A 203 18.01 3.67 3.35
C GLU A 203 17.74 5.09 2.87
N VAL A 204 17.08 5.91 3.69
CA VAL A 204 16.84 7.32 3.37
C VAL A 204 18.15 8.10 3.31
N ALA A 205 19.10 7.88 4.23
CA ALA A 205 20.42 8.48 4.16
C ALA A 205 21.13 8.16 2.82
N ALA A 206 21.03 6.94 2.32
CA ALA A 206 21.60 6.59 1.02
C ALA A 206 20.94 7.36 -0.13
N VAL A 207 19.62 7.55 -0.12
CA VAL A 207 18.88 8.32 -1.13
C VAL A 207 19.26 9.80 -1.07
N VAL A 208 19.26 10.40 0.12
CA VAL A 208 19.66 11.81 0.36
C VAL A 208 21.11 12.06 -0.12
N TYR A 209 22.04 11.18 0.22
CA TYR A 209 23.43 11.26 -0.21
C TYR A 209 23.58 11.23 -1.73
N ARG A 210 22.85 10.33 -2.41
CA ARG A 210 22.90 10.23 -3.88
C ARG A 210 22.41 11.49 -4.57
N VAL A 211 21.34 12.13 -4.05
CA VAL A 211 20.86 13.42 -4.55
C VAL A 211 21.87 14.54 -4.25
N MET A 212 22.42 14.60 -3.04
CA MET A 212 23.43 15.58 -2.67
C MET A 212 24.64 15.54 -3.61
N THR A 213 25.17 14.33 -3.86
CA THR A 213 26.37 14.16 -4.70
C THR A 213 26.08 14.33 -6.19
N ALA A 214 24.82 14.18 -6.64
CA ALA A 214 24.44 14.47 -8.01
C ALA A 214 24.58 15.95 -8.35
N ALA A 215 24.45 16.83 -7.38
CA ALA A 215 24.54 18.28 -7.56
C ALA A 215 25.92 18.77 -8.04
N ASP A 216 26.99 18.06 -7.68
CA ASP A 216 28.37 18.42 -8.05
C ASP A 216 28.91 17.59 -9.21
N ARG A 217 28.08 16.74 -9.81
CA ARG A 217 28.49 15.89 -10.91
C ARG A 217 28.62 16.70 -12.20
N GLU A 218 29.77 16.63 -12.86
CA GLU A 218 29.92 17.15 -14.21
C GLU A 218 29.03 16.37 -15.18
N ILE A 219 28.28 17.11 -16.01
CA ILE A 219 27.39 16.52 -17.02
C ILE A 219 28.15 16.47 -18.32
N PRO A 220 28.50 15.26 -18.84
CA PRO A 220 29.16 15.15 -20.11
C PRO A 220 28.30 15.72 -21.25
N LYS A 221 28.94 16.37 -22.24
CA LYS A 221 28.23 16.92 -23.38
C LYS A 221 27.45 15.85 -24.14
N GLY A 222 26.16 16.05 -24.31
CA GLY A 222 25.26 15.13 -25.01
C GLY A 222 24.66 14.04 -24.13
N SER A 223 24.88 14.09 -22.81
CA SER A 223 24.16 13.21 -21.86
C SER A 223 22.69 13.57 -21.79
N GLU A 224 21.85 12.58 -21.65
CA GLU A 224 20.43 12.77 -21.32
C GLU A 224 20.28 13.09 -19.84
N THR A 225 19.31 13.93 -19.54
CA THR A 225 18.98 14.33 -18.16
C THR A 225 17.54 13.97 -17.84
N VAL A 226 17.28 13.79 -16.55
CA VAL A 226 15.95 13.45 -16.05
C VAL A 226 15.10 14.74 -15.99
N ASP A 227 13.87 14.65 -16.47
CA ASP A 227 12.88 15.73 -16.31
C ASP A 227 12.27 15.64 -14.90
N LEU A 228 12.42 16.72 -14.13
CA LEU A 228 11.89 16.82 -12.77
C LEU A 228 10.55 17.58 -12.70
N THR A 229 9.94 17.86 -13.86
CA THR A 229 8.62 18.49 -13.91
C THR A 229 7.57 17.51 -13.35
N ALA A 230 6.67 18.03 -12.50
CA ALA A 230 5.57 17.23 -12.00
C ALA A 230 4.73 16.65 -13.14
N GLY A 231 4.43 15.36 -13.12
CA GLY A 231 3.69 14.67 -14.18
C GLY A 231 4.49 14.30 -15.43
N ALA A 232 5.81 14.58 -15.48
CA ALA A 232 6.65 14.33 -16.67
C ALA A 232 6.60 12.87 -17.17
N TYR A 233 6.38 11.92 -16.26
CA TYR A 233 6.38 10.49 -16.55
C TYR A 233 5.04 9.79 -16.33
N ASP A 234 3.97 10.51 -15.98
CA ASP A 234 2.67 9.90 -15.66
C ASP A 234 2.13 9.05 -16.81
N SER A 235 2.31 9.52 -18.06
CA SER A 235 1.85 8.79 -19.26
C SER A 235 2.56 7.44 -19.50
N LEU A 236 3.69 7.17 -18.87
CA LEU A 236 4.31 5.84 -18.94
C LEU A 236 3.43 4.78 -18.28
N TYR A 237 2.73 5.18 -17.21
CA TYR A 237 1.88 4.28 -16.43
C TYR A 237 0.60 3.89 -17.16
N ASP A 238 0.14 4.68 -18.13
CA ASP A 238 -1.01 4.35 -18.99
C ASP A 238 -0.76 3.09 -19.83
N ASN A 239 0.51 2.79 -20.12
CA ASN A 239 0.93 1.66 -20.93
C ASN A 239 1.51 0.51 -20.11
N TYR A 240 1.65 0.68 -18.80
CA TYR A 240 2.16 -0.38 -17.94
C TYR A 240 1.10 -1.47 -17.75
N ILE A 241 1.55 -2.71 -17.79
CA ILE A 241 0.73 -3.88 -17.50
C ILE A 241 1.03 -4.38 -16.09
N ASP A 242 0.03 -4.92 -15.43
CA ASP A 242 0.27 -5.62 -14.17
C ASP A 242 0.92 -6.97 -14.47
N ILE A 243 2.24 -7.02 -14.37
CA ILE A 243 3.04 -8.18 -14.76
C ILE A 243 2.77 -9.37 -13.85
N GLN A 244 2.32 -9.11 -12.62
CA GLN A 244 2.17 -10.14 -11.58
C GLN A 244 0.84 -10.08 -10.85
N PHE A 245 -0.20 -9.47 -11.44
CA PHE A 245 -1.51 -9.61 -10.85
C PHE A 245 -2.02 -11.03 -11.11
N GLU A 246 -2.10 -11.80 -10.04
CA GLU A 246 -2.85 -13.05 -10.00
C GLU A 246 -4.05 -12.83 -9.08
N ALA A 247 -5.26 -13.07 -9.60
CA ALA A 247 -6.46 -12.93 -8.77
C ALA A 247 -6.44 -13.91 -7.61
N LEU A 248 -5.99 -15.16 -7.85
CA LEU A 248 -5.89 -16.18 -6.82
C LEU A 248 -4.85 -15.79 -5.76
N VAL A 249 -5.32 -15.61 -4.53
CA VAL A 249 -4.46 -15.32 -3.39
C VAL A 249 -3.79 -16.62 -2.92
N PRO A 250 -2.45 -16.73 -2.99
CA PRO A 250 -1.74 -17.91 -2.52
C PRO A 250 -1.69 -17.97 -0.98
N ALA A 251 -1.46 -19.16 -0.46
CA ALA A 251 -1.18 -19.33 0.96
C ALA A 251 0.12 -18.64 1.37
N SER A 252 0.11 -17.99 2.51
CA SER A 252 1.25 -17.33 3.14
C SER A 252 1.31 -17.64 4.63
N GLU A 253 2.28 -17.08 5.35
CA GLU A 253 2.21 -17.04 6.80
C GLU A 253 0.96 -16.26 7.26
N ALA A 254 0.43 -16.61 8.43
CA ALA A 254 -0.76 -15.96 8.94
C ALA A 254 -0.50 -14.46 9.16
N GLY A 255 -1.27 -13.63 8.50
CA GLY A 255 -1.19 -12.19 8.64
C GLY A 255 -1.87 -11.68 9.92
N PRO A 256 -1.76 -10.39 10.21
CA PRO A 256 -2.28 -9.80 11.44
C PRO A 256 -3.82 -9.77 11.43
N VAL A 257 -4.43 -10.12 12.55
CA VAL A 257 -5.89 -10.05 12.74
C VAL A 257 -6.43 -8.62 12.51
N SER A 258 -5.64 -7.60 12.86
CA SER A 258 -6.00 -6.19 12.67
C SER A 258 -6.21 -5.78 11.20
N PHE A 259 -5.69 -6.54 10.23
CA PHE A 259 -6.01 -6.33 8.81
C PHE A 259 -7.53 -6.33 8.57
N PHE A 260 -8.25 -7.24 9.23
CA PHE A 260 -9.69 -7.38 9.09
C PHE A 260 -10.52 -6.31 9.80
N ASP A 261 -9.91 -5.44 10.62
CA ASP A 261 -10.62 -4.29 11.23
C ASP A 261 -11.18 -3.34 10.16
N ASN A 262 -10.55 -3.32 8.98
CA ASN A 262 -10.97 -2.56 7.81
C ASN A 262 -11.79 -3.39 6.80
N ALA A 263 -12.21 -4.60 7.15
CA ALA A 263 -12.93 -5.50 6.26
C ALA A 263 -14.44 -5.54 6.55
N VAL A 264 -15.22 -5.73 5.48
CA VAL A 264 -16.64 -6.09 5.53
C VAL A 264 -16.87 -7.38 4.75
N PHE A 265 -17.61 -8.31 5.35
CA PHE A 265 -17.98 -9.59 4.74
C PHE A 265 -19.44 -9.54 4.29
N ILE A 266 -19.67 -9.79 3.00
CA ILE A 266 -21.00 -9.89 2.39
C ILE A 266 -21.26 -11.35 2.08
N GLY A 267 -22.38 -11.91 2.58
CA GLY A 267 -22.69 -13.31 2.34
C GLY A 267 -24.10 -13.74 2.72
N ASP A 268 -24.44 -14.97 2.33
CA ASP A 268 -25.72 -15.62 2.59
C ASP A 268 -25.75 -16.35 3.95
N SER A 269 -26.67 -17.33 4.10
CA SER A 269 -26.81 -18.11 5.32
C SER A 269 -25.54 -18.90 5.70
N ILE A 270 -24.71 -19.25 4.75
CA ILE A 270 -23.44 -19.96 5.00
C ILE A 270 -22.49 -19.03 5.75
N SER A 271 -22.36 -17.79 5.29
CA SER A 271 -21.50 -16.76 5.90
C SER A 271 -21.99 -16.32 7.29
N MET A 272 -23.28 -16.52 7.62
CA MET A 272 -23.79 -16.22 8.97
C MET A 272 -23.13 -17.08 10.06
N THR A 273 -22.65 -18.30 9.73
CA THR A 273 -21.89 -19.10 10.70
C THR A 273 -20.52 -18.48 10.98
N LEU A 274 -19.85 -17.96 9.95
CA LEU A 274 -18.60 -17.21 10.12
C LEU A 274 -18.83 -15.94 10.97
N GLU A 275 -19.88 -15.17 10.66
CA GLU A 275 -20.29 -14.00 11.46
C GLU A 275 -20.51 -14.35 12.94
N ALA A 276 -21.27 -15.41 13.23
CA ALA A 276 -21.56 -15.84 14.58
C ALA A 276 -20.30 -16.28 15.33
N TYR A 277 -19.41 -17.02 14.66
CA TYR A 277 -18.13 -17.45 15.22
C TYR A 277 -17.22 -16.26 15.53
N CYS A 278 -17.04 -15.35 14.59
CA CYS A 278 -16.21 -14.15 14.75
C CYS A 278 -16.76 -13.22 15.84
N GLY A 279 -18.09 -13.03 15.89
CA GLY A 279 -18.74 -12.24 16.93
C GLY A 279 -18.55 -12.79 18.35
N ALA A 280 -18.44 -14.12 18.48
CA ALA A 280 -18.19 -14.78 19.77
C ALA A 280 -16.70 -14.83 20.14
N SER A 281 -15.80 -14.94 19.17
CA SER A 281 -14.37 -15.21 19.39
C SER A 281 -13.46 -14.01 19.19
N GLY A 282 -13.90 -12.97 18.42
CA GLY A 282 -13.04 -11.88 17.98
C GLY A 282 -11.96 -12.31 16.96
N ALA A 283 -12.13 -13.48 16.31
CA ALA A 283 -11.08 -14.11 15.51
C ALA A 283 -10.67 -13.34 14.25
N LEU A 284 -11.51 -12.42 13.76
CA LEU A 284 -11.22 -11.47 12.69
C LEU A 284 -11.33 -10.01 13.17
N GLY A 285 -10.91 -9.74 14.39
CA GLY A 285 -10.85 -8.37 14.96
C GLY A 285 -12.19 -7.65 14.92
N GLN A 286 -12.21 -6.45 14.35
CA GLN A 286 -13.38 -5.59 14.21
C GLN A 286 -14.08 -5.74 12.85
N ALA A 287 -13.88 -6.84 12.13
CA ALA A 287 -14.55 -7.10 10.85
C ALA A 287 -16.06 -6.91 10.95
N LYS A 288 -16.66 -6.29 9.93
CA LYS A 288 -18.10 -6.09 9.84
C LYS A 288 -18.71 -7.18 8.97
N PHE A 289 -19.99 -7.49 9.23
CA PHE A 289 -20.70 -8.52 8.48
C PHE A 289 -22.03 -7.99 7.97
N LEU A 290 -22.27 -8.17 6.68
CA LEU A 290 -23.50 -7.84 5.97
C LEU A 290 -24.08 -9.15 5.42
N CYS A 291 -24.53 -10.02 6.32
CA CYS A 291 -25.02 -11.35 6.02
C CYS A 291 -26.52 -11.49 6.28
N ALA A 292 -27.22 -12.21 5.41
CA ALA A 292 -28.63 -12.56 5.62
C ALA A 292 -28.98 -13.92 5.00
N GLY A 293 -29.92 -14.64 5.64
CA GLY A 293 -30.39 -15.92 5.11
C GLY A 293 -31.00 -15.77 3.71
N SER A 294 -30.67 -16.68 2.81
CA SER A 294 -31.09 -16.69 1.39
C SER A 294 -30.72 -15.40 0.63
N MET A 295 -29.71 -14.67 1.07
CA MET A 295 -29.21 -13.52 0.33
C MET A 295 -28.50 -14.00 -0.93
N SER A 296 -28.86 -13.40 -2.05
CA SER A 296 -28.27 -13.69 -3.35
C SER A 296 -28.19 -12.42 -4.20
N PRO A 297 -27.32 -12.35 -5.21
CA PRO A 297 -27.23 -11.18 -6.08
C PRO A 297 -28.61 -10.75 -6.60
N THR A 298 -29.43 -11.69 -7.14
CA THR A 298 -30.78 -11.39 -7.65
C THR A 298 -31.71 -10.82 -6.57
N ASN A 299 -31.69 -11.38 -5.34
CA ASN A 299 -32.52 -10.90 -4.25
C ASN A 299 -32.10 -9.52 -3.77
N MET A 300 -30.79 -9.23 -3.78
CA MET A 300 -30.23 -7.93 -3.43
C MET A 300 -30.60 -6.85 -4.45
N LEU A 301 -30.48 -7.15 -5.76
CA LEU A 301 -30.84 -6.21 -6.84
C LEU A 301 -32.32 -5.82 -6.82
N THR A 302 -33.19 -6.75 -6.42
CA THR A 302 -34.64 -6.49 -6.30
C THR A 302 -35.05 -5.91 -4.96
N GLY A 303 -34.09 -5.71 -4.03
CA GLY A 303 -34.38 -5.27 -2.67
C GLY A 303 -35.17 -6.26 -1.81
N LYS A 304 -35.31 -7.50 -2.28
CA LYS A 304 -36.13 -8.52 -1.62
C LYS A 304 -35.48 -9.06 -0.34
N ILE A 305 -34.18 -9.27 -0.37
CA ILE A 305 -33.37 -9.70 0.77
C ILE A 305 -32.13 -8.83 0.83
N LEU A 306 -32.03 -8.03 1.89
CA LEU A 306 -30.90 -7.18 2.19
C LEU A 306 -30.50 -7.40 3.66
N PRO A 307 -29.21 -7.25 3.98
CA PRO A 307 -28.76 -7.34 5.37
C PRO A 307 -29.25 -6.14 6.17
N GLU A 308 -29.44 -6.35 7.47
CA GLU A 308 -29.72 -5.25 8.39
C GLU A 308 -28.41 -4.51 8.73
N TYR A 309 -28.42 -3.19 8.58
CA TYR A 309 -27.26 -2.38 9.00
C TYR A 309 -27.70 -0.97 9.43
N PRO A 310 -27.24 -0.44 10.61
CA PRO A 310 -26.50 -1.22 11.63
C PRO A 310 -27.33 -2.36 12.19
N LYS A 311 -26.67 -3.42 12.64
CA LYS A 311 -27.35 -4.61 13.19
C LYS A 311 -28.25 -4.23 14.38
N GLY A 312 -29.47 -4.71 14.42
CA GLY A 312 -30.49 -4.39 15.46
C GLY A 312 -31.23 -3.06 15.22
N SER A 313 -30.98 -2.37 14.10
CA SER A 313 -31.68 -1.11 13.75
C SER A 313 -33.02 -1.30 13.07
N GLY A 314 -33.30 -2.49 12.52
CA GLY A 314 -34.42 -2.77 11.62
C GLY A 314 -34.26 -2.17 10.22
N GLN A 315 -33.18 -1.43 9.94
CA GLN A 315 -32.93 -0.82 8.64
C GLN A 315 -32.25 -1.80 7.69
N LYS A 316 -32.65 -1.81 6.43
CA LYS A 316 -32.10 -2.66 5.37
C LYS A 316 -31.76 -1.82 4.13
N PRO A 317 -30.69 -0.98 4.22
CA PRO A 317 -30.28 -0.16 3.09
C PRO A 317 -29.84 -1.02 1.90
N ALA A 318 -29.70 -0.43 0.72
CA ALA A 318 -29.06 -1.08 -0.40
C ALA A 318 -27.60 -1.47 -0.02
N ILE A 319 -27.08 -2.54 -0.59
CA ILE A 319 -25.81 -3.12 -0.15
C ILE A 319 -24.64 -2.12 -0.28
N GLN A 320 -24.61 -1.34 -1.36
CA GLN A 320 -23.59 -0.31 -1.59
C GLN A 320 -23.61 0.80 -0.51
N ASP A 321 -24.80 1.13 -0.03
CA ASP A 321 -24.96 2.14 1.06
C ASP A 321 -24.56 1.54 2.40
N SER A 322 -24.86 0.24 2.62
CA SER A 322 -24.39 -0.49 3.80
C SER A 322 -22.87 -0.60 3.83
N VAL A 323 -22.22 -0.90 2.70
CA VAL A 323 -20.75 -0.92 2.57
C VAL A 323 -20.17 0.45 2.91
N ALA A 324 -20.68 1.54 2.32
CA ALA A 324 -20.25 2.91 2.62
C ALA A 324 -20.33 3.21 4.12
N ALA A 325 -21.44 2.84 4.75
CA ALA A 325 -21.66 3.09 6.17
C ALA A 325 -20.74 2.29 7.09
N THR A 326 -20.13 1.18 6.61
CA THR A 326 -19.12 0.43 7.38
C THR A 326 -17.78 1.13 7.46
N GLY A 327 -17.43 1.98 6.49
CA GLY A 327 -16.11 2.58 6.32
C GLY A 327 -15.02 1.56 5.96
N ALA A 328 -15.40 0.37 5.49
CA ALA A 328 -14.46 -0.70 5.15
C ALA A 328 -13.62 -0.35 3.92
N LYS A 329 -12.35 -0.76 3.93
CA LYS A 329 -11.45 -0.70 2.77
C LYS A 329 -11.49 -1.99 1.96
N TYR A 330 -11.78 -3.12 2.59
CA TYR A 330 -11.76 -4.46 2.00
C TYR A 330 -13.16 -5.07 2.03
N VAL A 331 -13.67 -5.46 0.87
CA VAL A 331 -15.02 -6.04 0.72
C VAL A 331 -14.89 -7.49 0.32
N TYR A 332 -15.02 -8.38 1.28
CA TYR A 332 -15.06 -9.83 1.08
C TYR A 332 -16.47 -10.27 0.70
N VAL A 333 -16.62 -10.97 -0.42
CA VAL A 333 -17.95 -11.40 -0.89
C VAL A 333 -17.97 -12.89 -1.16
N MET A 334 -18.92 -13.60 -0.54
CA MET A 334 -19.26 -14.98 -0.87
C MET A 334 -20.78 -15.10 -1.06
N LEU A 335 -21.22 -15.16 -2.30
CA LEU A 335 -22.59 -15.32 -2.71
C LEU A 335 -22.65 -16.30 -3.89
N GLY A 336 -23.74 -16.98 -4.08
CA GLY A 336 -23.92 -17.85 -5.24
C GLY A 336 -24.72 -19.11 -4.96
N MET A 337 -24.63 -19.68 -3.77
CA MET A 337 -25.31 -20.94 -3.44
C MET A 337 -26.80 -20.90 -3.75
N ASP A 338 -27.47 -19.82 -3.39
CA ASP A 338 -28.91 -19.61 -3.64
C ASP A 338 -29.25 -19.17 -5.08
N ASN A 339 -28.24 -18.94 -5.93
CA ASN A 339 -28.43 -18.37 -7.27
C ASN A 339 -28.00 -19.30 -8.39
N ILE A 340 -26.98 -20.15 -8.18
CA ILE A 340 -26.40 -21.06 -9.21
C ILE A 340 -27.47 -21.91 -9.91
N ALA A 341 -28.50 -22.35 -9.18
CA ALA A 341 -29.60 -23.13 -9.73
C ALA A 341 -30.43 -22.41 -10.84
N TYR A 342 -30.32 -21.08 -10.92
CA TYR A 342 -30.98 -20.29 -11.99
C TYR A 342 -30.15 -20.14 -13.25
N GLY A 343 -28.95 -20.73 -13.29
CA GLY A 343 -27.98 -20.70 -14.37
C GLY A 343 -26.76 -19.84 -14.07
N ILE A 344 -25.59 -20.30 -14.50
CA ILE A 344 -24.30 -19.66 -14.22
C ILE A 344 -24.25 -18.23 -14.78
N GLU A 345 -24.55 -18.06 -16.07
CA GLU A 345 -24.52 -16.75 -16.74
C GLU A 345 -25.38 -15.70 -16.02
N ARG A 346 -26.63 -16.07 -15.69
CA ARG A 346 -27.50 -15.16 -14.95
C ARG A 346 -26.95 -14.83 -13.58
N SER A 347 -26.45 -15.84 -12.86
CA SER A 347 -25.94 -15.69 -11.52
C SER A 347 -24.70 -14.77 -11.48
N THR A 348 -23.81 -14.92 -12.46
CA THR A 348 -22.60 -14.08 -12.58
C THR A 348 -22.94 -12.66 -13.01
N ASN A 349 -23.87 -12.46 -13.96
CA ASN A 349 -24.30 -11.12 -14.39
C ASN A 349 -24.93 -10.32 -13.24
N ASP A 350 -25.80 -10.96 -12.44
CA ASP A 350 -26.41 -10.34 -11.27
C ASP A 350 -25.32 -10.00 -10.23
N TYR A 351 -24.33 -10.90 -10.04
CA TYR A 351 -23.21 -10.70 -9.12
C TYR A 351 -22.36 -9.50 -9.55
N MET A 352 -21.96 -9.45 -10.83
CA MET A 352 -21.18 -8.33 -11.38
C MET A 352 -21.92 -6.99 -11.26
N THR A 353 -23.25 -7.00 -11.40
CA THR A 353 -24.07 -5.79 -11.21
C THR A 353 -24.00 -5.30 -9.75
N ILE A 354 -24.05 -6.22 -8.77
CA ILE A 354 -23.90 -5.86 -7.34
C ILE A 354 -22.52 -5.28 -7.07
N LEU A 355 -21.46 -5.92 -7.58
CA LEU A 355 -20.10 -5.42 -7.39
C LEU A 355 -19.91 -4.04 -8.01
N LYS A 356 -20.44 -3.84 -9.22
CA LYS A 356 -20.42 -2.52 -9.87
C LYS A 356 -21.14 -1.46 -9.01
N ASN A 357 -22.33 -1.74 -8.50
CA ASN A 357 -23.05 -0.81 -7.64
C ASN A 357 -22.27 -0.47 -6.35
N ILE A 358 -21.54 -1.46 -5.79
CA ILE A 358 -20.67 -1.23 -4.64
C ILE A 358 -19.54 -0.29 -5.03
N LEU A 359 -18.83 -0.53 -6.13
CA LEU A 359 -17.69 0.27 -6.60
C LEU A 359 -18.12 1.68 -7.05
N ASP A 360 -19.26 1.82 -7.73
CA ASP A 360 -19.79 3.13 -8.14
C ASP A 360 -20.05 4.06 -6.93
N LYS A 361 -20.40 3.47 -5.77
CA LYS A 361 -20.62 4.21 -4.52
C LYS A 361 -19.36 4.33 -3.67
N ASN A 362 -18.47 3.36 -3.75
CA ASN A 362 -17.28 3.21 -2.91
C ASN A 362 -16.07 2.90 -3.81
N PRO A 363 -15.55 3.87 -4.57
CA PRO A 363 -14.53 3.61 -5.61
C PRO A 363 -13.20 3.12 -5.06
N ASP A 364 -12.89 3.41 -3.80
CA ASP A 364 -11.59 3.11 -3.19
C ASP A 364 -11.54 1.73 -2.49
N VAL A 365 -12.65 0.97 -2.48
CA VAL A 365 -12.65 -0.33 -1.83
C VAL A 365 -12.00 -1.41 -2.70
N GLN A 366 -11.30 -2.32 -2.06
CA GLN A 366 -10.74 -3.51 -2.70
C GLN A 366 -11.72 -4.67 -2.61
N ILE A 367 -12.07 -5.24 -3.75
CA ILE A 367 -12.98 -6.40 -3.83
C ILE A 367 -12.17 -7.69 -3.68
N ILE A 368 -12.64 -8.57 -2.79
CA ILE A 368 -12.06 -9.90 -2.53
C ILE A 368 -13.18 -10.92 -2.60
N ILE A 369 -13.21 -11.70 -3.67
CA ILE A 369 -14.22 -12.73 -3.88
C ILE A 369 -13.76 -14.02 -3.21
N GLN A 370 -14.64 -14.62 -2.41
CA GLN A 370 -14.42 -15.95 -1.86
C GLN A 370 -15.15 -16.99 -2.72
N SER A 371 -14.51 -18.13 -2.96
CA SER A 371 -15.18 -19.23 -3.64
C SER A 371 -16.40 -19.73 -2.86
N VAL A 372 -17.46 -20.06 -3.56
CA VAL A 372 -18.61 -20.78 -2.97
C VAL A 372 -18.16 -22.16 -2.54
N THR A 373 -18.50 -22.53 -1.32
CA THR A 373 -18.08 -23.79 -0.68
C THR A 373 -18.81 -25.01 -1.21
N PRO A 374 -18.22 -26.22 -1.15
CA PRO A 374 -18.86 -27.43 -1.66
C PRO A 374 -20.08 -27.84 -0.81
N MET A 375 -20.95 -28.64 -1.40
CA MET A 375 -22.05 -29.33 -0.73
C MET A 375 -21.61 -30.71 -0.27
N ALA A 376 -22.23 -31.21 0.80
CA ALA A 376 -22.03 -32.55 1.32
C ALA A 376 -22.62 -33.64 0.39
N ASP A 377 -22.06 -34.83 0.42
CA ASP A 377 -22.53 -35.97 -0.39
C ASP A 377 -23.95 -36.45 -0.02
N LYS A 378 -24.43 -36.17 1.20
CA LYS A 378 -25.76 -36.47 1.71
C LYS A 378 -26.77 -35.33 1.62
N SER A 379 -26.39 -34.24 0.94
CA SER A 379 -27.28 -33.10 0.75
C SER A 379 -28.55 -33.47 -0.02
N LYS A 380 -29.70 -33.12 0.56
CA LYS A 380 -31.01 -33.24 -0.12
C LYS A 380 -31.28 -32.13 -1.11
N SER A 381 -30.47 -31.06 -1.06
CA SER A 381 -30.49 -29.95 -2.02
C SER A 381 -29.68 -30.25 -3.29
N TYR A 382 -28.94 -31.34 -3.32
CA TYR A 382 -28.12 -31.74 -4.46
C TYR A 382 -29.02 -32.14 -5.65
N SER A 383 -28.85 -31.52 -6.79
CA SER A 383 -29.69 -31.69 -7.98
C SER A 383 -28.88 -31.44 -9.26
N GLU A 384 -29.48 -31.67 -10.42
CA GLU A 384 -28.88 -31.35 -11.72
C GLU A 384 -28.55 -29.84 -11.84
N LYS A 385 -29.32 -28.97 -11.18
CA LYS A 385 -29.18 -27.51 -11.24
C LYS A 385 -28.26 -26.95 -10.16
N LEU A 386 -28.09 -27.65 -9.03
CA LEU A 386 -27.24 -27.28 -7.93
C LEU A 386 -26.47 -28.50 -7.45
N ASN A 387 -25.19 -28.54 -7.72
CA ASN A 387 -24.27 -29.62 -7.34
C ASN A 387 -22.83 -29.09 -7.37
N ASN A 388 -21.88 -29.87 -6.84
CA ASN A 388 -20.48 -29.44 -6.77
C ASN A 388 -19.83 -29.17 -8.14
N GLY A 389 -20.30 -29.83 -9.22
CA GLY A 389 -19.89 -29.52 -10.59
C GLY A 389 -20.28 -28.09 -10.99
N LYS A 390 -21.53 -27.71 -10.71
CA LYS A 390 -22.03 -26.34 -10.98
C LYS A 390 -21.41 -25.28 -10.08
N ILE A 391 -21.15 -25.64 -8.84
CA ILE A 391 -20.42 -24.76 -7.91
C ILE A 391 -19.00 -24.51 -8.43
N ASN A 392 -18.31 -25.55 -8.89
CA ASN A 392 -16.98 -25.40 -9.46
C ASN A 392 -16.97 -24.54 -10.73
N GLU A 393 -17.95 -24.78 -11.66
CA GLU A 393 -18.12 -23.97 -12.87
C GLU A 393 -18.34 -22.49 -12.54
N PHE A 394 -19.16 -22.20 -11.53
CA PHE A 394 -19.39 -20.84 -11.05
C PHE A 394 -18.11 -20.24 -10.45
N ASN A 395 -17.39 -20.97 -9.60
CA ASN A 395 -16.16 -20.52 -8.95
C ASN A 395 -15.07 -20.18 -9.97
N GLU A 396 -14.87 -21.02 -11.00
CA GLU A 396 -13.92 -20.73 -12.08
C GLU A 396 -14.34 -19.50 -12.89
N THR A 397 -15.64 -19.33 -13.15
CA THR A 397 -16.15 -18.13 -13.83
C THR A 397 -15.88 -16.87 -13.00
N MET A 398 -16.14 -16.91 -11.70
CA MET A 398 -15.87 -15.76 -10.81
C MET A 398 -14.38 -15.47 -10.67
N LYS A 399 -13.53 -16.51 -10.66
CA LYS A 399 -12.08 -16.33 -10.68
C LYS A 399 -11.62 -15.61 -11.96
N ALA A 400 -12.15 -16.00 -13.13
CA ALA A 400 -11.84 -15.33 -14.40
C ALA A 400 -12.27 -13.85 -14.39
N TYR A 401 -13.44 -13.52 -13.82
CA TYR A 401 -13.85 -12.13 -13.62
C TYR A 401 -12.91 -11.37 -12.67
N CYS A 402 -12.37 -12.03 -11.65
CA CYS A 402 -11.38 -11.41 -10.77
C CYS A 402 -10.08 -11.08 -11.54
N GLU A 403 -9.59 -11.96 -12.41
CA GLU A 403 -8.43 -11.69 -13.27
C GLU A 403 -8.67 -10.49 -14.19
N GLU A 404 -9.87 -10.45 -14.84
CA GLU A 404 -10.24 -9.38 -15.78
C GLU A 404 -10.33 -8.01 -15.08
N ASN A 405 -10.93 -7.98 -13.86
CA ASN A 405 -11.23 -6.74 -13.14
C ASN A 405 -10.18 -6.37 -12.10
N LYS A 406 -9.07 -7.11 -11.98
CA LYS A 406 -8.02 -6.90 -11.00
C LYS A 406 -8.52 -6.98 -9.55
N TRP A 407 -9.46 -7.90 -9.28
CA TRP A 407 -9.94 -8.22 -7.95
C TRP A 407 -9.27 -9.47 -7.41
N TYR A 408 -9.21 -9.60 -6.10
CA TYR A 408 -8.63 -10.79 -5.47
C TYR A 408 -9.63 -11.91 -5.34
N TYR A 409 -9.15 -13.15 -5.46
CA TYR A 409 -9.93 -14.36 -5.31
C TYR A 409 -9.33 -15.29 -4.26
N VAL A 410 -10.09 -15.58 -3.22
CA VAL A 410 -9.69 -16.47 -2.12
C VAL A 410 -10.45 -17.78 -2.23
N ASN A 411 -9.74 -18.89 -2.49
CA ASN A 411 -10.34 -20.19 -2.76
C ASN A 411 -10.68 -20.96 -1.48
N VAL A 412 -11.53 -20.39 -0.62
CA VAL A 412 -11.88 -21.02 0.68
C VAL A 412 -12.46 -22.44 0.52
N ALA A 413 -13.05 -22.79 -0.64
CA ALA A 413 -13.62 -24.11 -0.89
C ALA A 413 -12.63 -25.25 -0.76
N GLU A 414 -11.34 -25.02 -1.05
CA GLU A 414 -10.33 -26.08 -0.99
C GLU A 414 -10.07 -26.57 0.45
N ALA A 415 -10.22 -25.72 1.46
CA ALA A 415 -10.07 -26.10 2.87
C ALA A 415 -11.15 -27.11 3.32
N PHE A 416 -12.27 -27.14 2.61
CA PHE A 416 -13.48 -27.88 3.04
C PHE A 416 -13.77 -29.13 2.25
N ARG A 417 -13.09 -29.36 1.12
CA ARG A 417 -13.30 -30.51 0.27
C ARG A 417 -12.68 -31.77 0.86
N ASP A 418 -13.43 -32.86 0.82
CA ASP A 418 -12.87 -34.21 1.01
C ASP A 418 -12.17 -34.69 -0.29
N GLU A 419 -11.68 -35.91 -0.30
CA GLU A 419 -11.01 -36.55 -1.44
C GLU A 419 -11.89 -36.71 -2.69
N ASN A 420 -13.22 -36.66 -2.53
CA ASN A 420 -14.23 -36.75 -3.58
C ASN A 420 -14.81 -35.39 -4.00
N GLY A 421 -14.32 -34.29 -3.37
CA GLY A 421 -14.76 -32.93 -3.67
C GLY A 421 -16.05 -32.50 -2.96
N PHE A 422 -16.53 -33.25 -1.98
CA PHE A 422 -17.67 -32.92 -1.14
C PHE A 422 -17.26 -32.17 0.10
N LEU A 423 -18.21 -31.45 0.72
CA LEU A 423 -18.01 -30.82 2.02
C LEU A 423 -17.76 -31.90 3.09
N LYS A 424 -16.61 -31.80 3.76
CA LYS A 424 -16.23 -32.69 4.85
C LYS A 424 -17.31 -32.73 5.93
N LYS A 425 -17.70 -33.94 6.34
CA LYS A 425 -18.81 -34.18 7.28
C LYS A 425 -18.60 -33.45 8.62
N GLU A 426 -17.39 -33.43 9.13
CA GLU A 426 -17.04 -32.79 10.41
C GLU A 426 -17.24 -31.28 10.42
N TYR A 427 -17.23 -30.64 9.25
CA TYR A 427 -17.46 -29.21 9.11
C TYR A 427 -18.88 -28.84 8.74
N CYS A 428 -19.75 -29.85 8.44
CA CYS A 428 -21.12 -29.62 8.00
C CYS A 428 -22.11 -29.80 9.17
N SER A 429 -22.88 -28.76 9.51
CA SER A 429 -23.88 -28.79 10.59
C SER A 429 -25.20 -29.46 10.19
N ASP A 430 -25.49 -29.48 8.90
CA ASP A 430 -26.76 -29.96 8.32
C ASP A 430 -26.56 -31.07 7.27
N TYR A 431 -25.55 -31.91 7.47
CA TYR A 431 -25.04 -32.91 6.53
C TYR A 431 -26.09 -33.77 5.86
N ASN A 432 -27.12 -34.22 6.60
CA ASN A 432 -28.22 -35.04 6.08
C ASN A 432 -29.46 -34.21 5.64
N SER A 433 -29.33 -32.90 5.57
CA SER A 433 -30.38 -31.95 5.18
C SER A 433 -29.97 -31.13 3.99
N MET A 434 -29.70 -29.83 4.15
CA MET A 434 -29.22 -28.99 3.06
C MET A 434 -27.76 -29.25 2.69
N GLY A 435 -26.93 -29.69 3.66
CA GLY A 435 -25.57 -30.12 3.42
C GLY A 435 -24.64 -29.04 2.95
N MET A 436 -24.82 -27.81 3.45
CA MET A 436 -24.04 -26.65 3.00
C MET A 436 -23.64 -25.70 4.13
N HIS A 437 -24.27 -25.82 5.33
CA HIS A 437 -23.97 -24.92 6.45
C HIS A 437 -22.88 -25.50 7.34
N PHE A 438 -22.11 -24.62 7.97
CA PHE A 438 -20.92 -24.98 8.73
C PHE A 438 -21.18 -25.20 10.22
N THR A 439 -20.34 -26.03 10.83
CA THR A 439 -20.14 -26.07 12.27
C THR A 439 -19.21 -24.94 12.72
N TYR A 440 -19.10 -24.68 14.01
CA TYR A 440 -18.10 -23.73 14.54
C TYR A 440 -16.67 -24.18 14.27
N GLU A 441 -16.38 -25.49 14.22
CA GLU A 441 -15.06 -25.98 13.80
C GLU A 441 -14.80 -25.67 12.33
N GLY A 442 -15.81 -25.79 11.46
CA GLY A 442 -15.72 -25.35 10.08
C GLY A 442 -15.47 -23.84 9.98
N ALA A 443 -16.16 -23.00 10.77
CA ALA A 443 -15.92 -21.57 10.81
C ALA A 443 -14.49 -21.20 11.30
N LYS A 444 -13.95 -21.96 12.24
CA LYS A 444 -12.56 -21.81 12.71
C LYS A 444 -11.54 -22.12 11.59
N VAL A 445 -11.77 -23.19 10.83
CA VAL A 445 -10.94 -23.51 9.65
C VAL A 445 -11.02 -22.39 8.63
N TRP A 446 -12.21 -21.81 8.40
CA TRP A 446 -12.41 -20.68 7.52
C TRP A 446 -11.60 -19.47 7.93
N VAL A 447 -11.66 -19.08 9.21
CA VAL A 447 -10.84 -17.97 9.75
C VAL A 447 -9.37 -18.23 9.55
N ASN A 448 -8.86 -19.43 9.87
CA ASN A 448 -7.45 -19.76 9.67
C ASN A 448 -7.06 -19.67 8.19
N TYR A 449 -7.93 -20.10 7.28
CA TYR A 449 -7.71 -19.96 5.84
C TYR A 449 -7.62 -18.49 5.44
N LEU A 450 -8.53 -17.64 5.90
CA LEU A 450 -8.49 -16.21 5.63
C LEU A 450 -7.22 -15.53 6.15
N LEU A 451 -6.76 -15.89 7.34
CA LEU A 451 -5.52 -15.34 7.93
C LEU A 451 -4.27 -15.71 7.11
N THR A 452 -4.27 -16.89 6.46
CA THR A 452 -3.15 -17.32 5.62
C THR A 452 -3.31 -16.96 4.14
N HIS A 453 -4.42 -16.32 3.74
CA HIS A 453 -4.71 -15.92 2.37
C HIS A 453 -5.13 -14.44 2.32
N ILE A 454 -4.33 -13.58 2.96
CA ILE A 454 -4.44 -12.13 2.80
C ILE A 454 -3.64 -11.74 1.55
N PRO A 455 -4.21 -10.95 0.62
CA PRO A 455 -3.43 -10.47 -0.51
C PRO A 455 -2.20 -9.69 -0.04
N ALA A 456 -1.00 -10.15 -0.39
CA ALA A 456 0.26 -9.58 0.09
C ALA A 456 0.38 -8.07 -0.23
N ARG A 457 -0.24 -7.63 -1.33
CA ARG A 457 -0.26 -6.22 -1.74
C ARG A 457 -1.16 -5.33 -0.89
N LEU A 458 -1.97 -5.89 0.00
CA LEU A 458 -2.87 -5.16 0.90
C LEU A 458 -2.35 -5.14 2.35
N LEU A 459 -1.29 -5.90 2.66
CA LEU A 459 -0.58 -5.91 3.93
C LEU A 459 0.42 -4.76 4.00
#